data_d61d299a2099b1692848fdebdc95be06
#
_entry.id   d61d299a2099b1692848fdebdc95be06
#
_cell.length_a   1.000
_cell.length_b   1.000
_cell.length_c   1.000
_cell.angle_alpha   90.00
_cell.angle_beta   90.00
_cell.angle_gamma   90.00
#
_symmetry.space_group_name_H-M   'P 1'
#
loop_
_entity.id
_entity.type
_entity.pdbx_description
1 polymer ?
#
loop_
_entity_poly.entity_id
_entity_poly.type
_entity_poly.pdbx_seq_one_letter_code
_entity_poly.pdbx_strand_id
1 'polypeptide(L)'
;MFGLILTLLAAPSPADLATANPDATLSRGLELIETIARRAAYLALLAEHPEALGRVTKMIAASSWAADFVTRHPLLLDELLDDRMLYAPPDWAGFERALAALLIDAAGDVERQMNVLREHHQAQVFRLLAQDLAGLLTVERLADHLSQLADLVLGAALGAVWAQLDARHREQPRFALIAYGKLGGKELGYASDLDLIFLYDDAGERAPEIYARLAQRLNHWLTTRTSSGILYETDLRLRPSGEAGLLVSSVEAFCEYQERSAWVWEHQALTRARYCAGDARVGAAFEALRTRI
;
A
#
# COMPACT_ATOMS: atom_id res chain seq x y z
N MET A 1 14.80 -31.73 1.75
CA MET A 1 15.30 -30.66 2.62
C MET A 1 16.79 -30.40 2.41
N PHE A 2 17.70 -31.39 2.62
CA PHE A 2 19.16 -31.21 2.40
C PHE A 2 19.50 -30.80 0.93
N GLY A 3 18.84 -31.38 -0.07
CA GLY A 3 19.07 -31.04 -1.47
C GLY A 3 18.73 -29.59 -1.82
N LEU A 4 17.66 -29.01 -1.25
CA LEU A 4 17.25 -27.63 -1.48
C LEU A 4 18.22 -26.63 -0.82
N ILE A 5 18.70 -26.96 0.37
CA ILE A 5 19.76 -26.18 1.05
C ILE A 5 21.05 -26.20 0.22
N LEU A 6 21.42 -27.35 -0.33
CA LEU A 6 22.56 -27.49 -1.25
C LEU A 6 22.31 -26.73 -2.57
N THR A 7 21.10 -26.70 -3.09
CA THR A 7 20.74 -25.94 -4.30
C THR A 7 20.73 -24.44 -4.01
N LEU A 8 20.24 -23.99 -2.85
CA LEU A 8 20.37 -22.60 -2.38
C LEU A 8 21.84 -22.18 -2.19
N LEU A 9 22.71 -23.12 -1.81
CA LEU A 9 24.14 -22.89 -1.65
C LEU A 9 24.94 -23.07 -2.95
N ALA A 10 24.41 -23.84 -3.91
CA ALA A 10 25.12 -24.23 -5.14
C ALA A 10 24.55 -23.60 -6.43
N ALA A 11 23.36 -23.02 -6.40
CA ALA A 11 22.65 -22.59 -7.61
C ALA A 11 22.94 -21.18 -8.13
N PRO A 12 23.33 -20.16 -7.35
CA PRO A 12 23.87 -18.95 -7.98
C PRO A 12 25.33 -19.18 -8.35
N SER A 13 25.74 -18.70 -9.53
CA SER A 13 27.16 -18.63 -9.83
C SER A 13 27.89 -17.85 -8.72
N PRO A 14 29.19 -18.08 -8.46
CA PRO A 14 29.96 -17.28 -7.49
C PRO A 14 29.85 -15.78 -7.69
N ALA A 15 29.53 -15.33 -8.92
CA ALA A 15 29.26 -13.92 -9.27
C ALA A 15 27.89 -13.43 -8.81
N ASP A 16 26.86 -14.30 -8.74
CA ASP A 16 25.50 -13.96 -8.26
C ASP A 16 25.39 -13.99 -6.73
N LEU A 17 26.26 -14.74 -6.04
CA LEU A 17 26.42 -14.76 -4.58
C LEU A 17 27.39 -13.70 -4.05
N ALA A 18 28.01 -12.90 -4.91
CA ALA A 18 28.78 -11.72 -4.52
C ALA A 18 27.84 -10.64 -3.93
N THR A 19 26.97 -11.06 -2.99
CA THR A 19 26.18 -10.16 -2.17
C THR A 19 27.09 -9.48 -1.18
N ALA A 20 26.81 -8.22 -0.85
CA ALA A 20 27.60 -7.47 0.12
C ALA A 20 27.66 -8.12 1.51
N ASN A 21 26.77 -9.09 1.80
CA ASN A 21 26.74 -9.84 3.06
C ASN A 21 26.19 -11.26 2.86
N PRO A 22 27.03 -12.26 2.52
CA PRO A 22 26.58 -13.64 2.28
C PRO A 22 25.99 -14.32 3.52
N ASP A 23 26.51 -14.05 4.72
CA ASP A 23 26.02 -14.67 5.95
C ASP A 23 24.58 -14.21 6.28
N ALA A 24 24.29 -12.92 6.12
CA ALA A 24 22.93 -12.39 6.29
C ALA A 24 21.97 -12.96 5.23
N THR A 25 22.41 -13.12 3.98
CA THR A 25 21.61 -13.71 2.91
C THR A 25 21.26 -15.16 3.22
N LEU A 26 22.24 -15.93 3.71
CA LEU A 26 22.03 -17.32 4.11
C LEU A 26 21.04 -17.43 5.27
N SER A 27 21.21 -16.61 6.32
CA SER A 27 20.28 -16.58 7.47
C SER A 27 18.85 -16.31 7.05
N ARG A 28 18.63 -15.27 6.23
CA ARG A 28 17.30 -14.91 5.68
C ARG A 28 16.72 -16.02 4.79
N GLY A 29 17.58 -16.68 3.99
CA GLY A 29 17.18 -17.82 3.17
C GLY A 29 16.72 -19.02 4.01
N LEU A 30 17.38 -19.29 5.12
CA LEU A 30 16.96 -20.34 6.06
C LEU A 30 15.62 -20.01 6.73
N GLU A 31 15.39 -18.76 7.14
CA GLU A 31 14.11 -18.31 7.70
C GLU A 31 12.96 -18.47 6.69
N LEU A 32 13.19 -18.13 5.42
CA LEU A 32 12.20 -18.37 4.36
C LEU A 32 11.91 -19.87 4.22
N ILE A 33 12.94 -20.73 4.14
CA ILE A 33 12.76 -22.17 4.02
C ILE A 33 12.00 -22.74 5.22
N GLU A 34 12.33 -22.33 6.44
CA GLU A 34 11.60 -22.76 7.65
C GLU A 34 10.12 -22.39 7.58
N THR A 35 9.80 -21.19 7.08
CA THR A 35 8.43 -20.72 6.93
C THR A 35 7.64 -21.55 5.91
N ILE A 36 8.25 -21.87 4.76
CA ILE A 36 7.60 -22.65 3.69
C ILE A 36 7.72 -24.15 3.85
N ALA A 37 8.54 -24.64 4.80
CA ALA A 37 8.84 -26.07 5.00
C ALA A 37 7.59 -26.93 5.25
N ARG A 38 6.54 -26.33 5.82
CA ARG A 38 5.25 -27.01 6.08
C ARG A 38 4.36 -27.08 4.84
N ARG A 39 4.74 -26.45 3.74
CA ARG A 39 3.99 -26.34 2.49
C ARG A 39 4.82 -26.94 1.35
N ALA A 40 4.73 -28.24 1.15
CA ALA A 40 5.54 -28.99 0.18
C ALA A 40 5.48 -28.41 -1.25
N ALA A 41 4.36 -27.76 -1.64
CA ALA A 41 4.19 -27.14 -2.94
C ALA A 41 5.22 -26.04 -3.20
N TYR A 42 5.53 -25.17 -2.22
CA TYR A 42 6.53 -24.11 -2.42
C TYR A 42 7.95 -24.64 -2.48
N LEU A 43 8.26 -25.69 -1.71
CA LEU A 43 9.54 -26.36 -1.82
C LEU A 43 9.72 -27.01 -3.19
N ALA A 44 8.69 -27.66 -3.71
CA ALA A 44 8.68 -28.24 -5.05
C ALA A 44 8.85 -27.16 -6.11
N LEU A 45 8.09 -26.04 -6.02
CA LEU A 45 8.19 -24.91 -6.92
C LEU A 45 9.62 -24.40 -7.04
N LEU A 46 10.27 -24.10 -5.91
CA LEU A 46 11.65 -23.60 -5.91
C LEU A 46 12.69 -24.65 -6.37
N ALA A 47 12.40 -25.94 -6.17
CA ALA A 47 13.29 -27.02 -6.63
C ALA A 47 13.15 -27.28 -8.14
N GLU A 48 11.95 -27.14 -8.68
CA GLU A 48 11.64 -27.38 -10.10
C GLU A 48 11.96 -26.16 -10.98
N HIS A 49 12.02 -24.96 -10.39
CA HIS A 49 12.26 -23.69 -11.08
C HIS A 49 13.50 -22.96 -10.52
N PRO A 50 14.73 -23.33 -10.95
CA PRO A 50 15.97 -22.72 -10.47
C PRO A 50 16.04 -21.20 -10.70
N GLU A 51 15.42 -20.71 -11.76
CA GLU A 51 15.33 -19.29 -12.07
C GLU A 51 14.46 -18.54 -11.03
N ALA A 52 13.36 -19.12 -10.55
CA ALA A 52 12.55 -18.57 -9.48
C ALA A 52 13.36 -18.52 -8.16
N LEU A 53 14.11 -19.56 -7.87
CA LEU A 53 15.02 -19.58 -6.72
C LEU A 53 16.09 -18.48 -6.80
N GLY A 54 16.70 -18.27 -7.98
CA GLY A 54 17.65 -17.17 -8.21
C GLY A 54 17.04 -15.78 -7.95
N ARG A 55 15.80 -15.56 -8.37
CA ARG A 55 15.06 -14.31 -8.12
C ARG A 55 14.79 -14.10 -6.63
N VAL A 56 14.28 -15.12 -5.93
CA VAL A 56 14.10 -15.07 -4.47
C VAL A 56 15.39 -14.74 -3.77
N THR A 57 16.49 -15.40 -4.16
CA THR A 57 17.82 -15.15 -3.57
C THR A 57 18.25 -13.70 -3.74
N LYS A 58 18.03 -13.09 -4.91
CA LYS A 58 18.31 -11.68 -5.14
C LYS A 58 17.46 -10.79 -4.24
N MET A 59 16.17 -11.09 -4.08
CA MET A 59 15.25 -10.31 -3.22
C MET A 59 15.68 -10.35 -1.75
N ILE A 60 15.97 -11.55 -1.20
CA ILE A 60 16.38 -11.70 0.19
C ILE A 60 17.78 -11.14 0.46
N ALA A 61 18.66 -11.12 -0.54
CA ALA A 61 19.98 -10.50 -0.46
C ALA A 61 19.91 -8.98 -0.44
N ALA A 62 18.96 -8.39 -1.18
CA ALA A 62 18.87 -6.94 -1.38
C ALA A 62 18.64 -6.17 -0.08
N SER A 63 17.72 -6.63 0.78
CA SER A 63 17.45 -5.99 2.06
C SER A 63 16.74 -6.93 3.05
N SER A 64 16.82 -6.60 4.36
CA SER A 64 16.03 -7.27 5.39
C SER A 64 14.53 -7.10 5.16
N TRP A 65 14.12 -5.92 4.73
CA TRP A 65 12.71 -5.66 4.43
C TRP A 65 12.18 -6.58 3.31
N ALA A 66 12.93 -6.74 2.21
CA ALA A 66 12.52 -7.61 1.11
C ALA A 66 12.46 -9.09 1.54
N ALA A 67 13.42 -9.53 2.35
CA ALA A 67 13.43 -10.88 2.92
C ALA A 67 12.21 -11.12 3.81
N ASP A 68 11.94 -10.21 4.75
CA ASP A 68 10.78 -10.26 5.63
C ASP A 68 9.45 -10.22 4.85
N PHE A 69 9.40 -9.43 3.78
CA PHE A 69 8.22 -9.31 2.94
C PHE A 69 7.90 -10.64 2.24
N VAL A 70 8.86 -11.24 1.57
CA VAL A 70 8.69 -12.54 0.89
C VAL A 70 8.38 -13.65 1.90
N THR A 71 9.06 -13.67 3.03
CA THR A 71 8.86 -14.69 4.08
C THR A 71 7.45 -14.63 4.68
N ARG A 72 6.91 -13.43 4.88
CA ARG A 72 5.53 -13.24 5.40
C ARG A 72 4.46 -13.54 4.37
N HIS A 73 4.77 -13.46 3.08
CA HIS A 73 3.81 -13.61 1.99
C HIS A 73 4.24 -14.70 0.99
N PRO A 74 4.34 -15.98 1.41
CA PRO A 74 4.86 -17.04 0.55
C PRO A 74 3.99 -17.34 -0.67
N LEU A 75 2.71 -16.93 -0.69
CA LEU A 75 1.84 -17.00 -1.87
C LEU A 75 2.41 -16.22 -3.06
N LEU A 76 3.20 -15.16 -2.80
CA LEU A 76 3.83 -14.37 -3.85
C LEU A 76 4.91 -15.13 -4.63
N LEU A 77 5.37 -16.28 -4.14
CA LEU A 77 6.32 -17.13 -4.90
C LEU A 77 5.70 -17.63 -6.21
N ASP A 78 4.37 -17.74 -6.31
CA ASP A 78 3.68 -18.12 -7.55
C ASP A 78 3.86 -17.05 -8.64
N GLU A 79 4.02 -15.77 -8.28
CA GLU A 79 4.29 -14.66 -9.22
C GLU A 79 5.64 -14.83 -9.96
N LEU A 80 6.56 -15.61 -9.39
CA LEU A 80 7.89 -15.86 -9.99
C LEU A 80 7.85 -16.82 -11.18
N LEU A 81 6.72 -17.49 -11.42
CA LEU A 81 6.58 -18.48 -12.48
C LEU A 81 6.28 -17.85 -13.84
N ASP A 82 5.76 -16.62 -13.86
CA ASP A 82 5.42 -15.91 -15.11
C ASP A 82 6.25 -14.62 -15.25
N ASP A 83 7.39 -14.74 -15.94
CA ASP A 83 8.29 -13.60 -16.21
C ASP A 83 7.62 -12.48 -16.98
N ARG A 84 6.68 -12.81 -17.85
CA ARG A 84 6.00 -11.81 -18.67
C ARG A 84 5.15 -10.91 -17.80
N MET A 85 4.46 -11.49 -16.84
CA MET A 85 3.64 -10.74 -15.88
C MET A 85 4.50 -10.03 -14.83
N LEU A 86 5.55 -10.69 -14.33
CA LEU A 86 6.43 -10.16 -13.29
C LEU A 86 7.14 -8.86 -13.73
N TYR A 87 7.61 -8.82 -14.98
CA TYR A 87 8.37 -7.69 -15.51
C TYR A 87 7.56 -6.79 -16.45
N ALA A 88 6.26 -7.04 -16.63
CA ALA A 88 5.39 -6.17 -17.41
C ALA A 88 5.24 -4.79 -16.75
N PRO A 89 5.19 -3.71 -17.52
CA PRO A 89 4.81 -2.40 -16.99
C PRO A 89 3.46 -2.49 -16.27
N PRO A 90 3.27 -1.80 -15.13
CA PRO A 90 2.01 -1.85 -14.39
C PRO A 90 0.81 -1.38 -15.23
N ASP A 91 -0.23 -2.21 -15.36
CA ASP A 91 -1.54 -1.83 -15.91
C ASP A 91 -2.48 -1.41 -14.78
N TRP A 92 -2.39 -0.13 -14.39
CA TRP A 92 -3.17 0.40 -13.29
C TRP A 92 -4.69 0.41 -13.57
N ALA A 93 -5.09 0.63 -14.81
CA ALA A 93 -6.51 0.58 -15.19
C ALA A 93 -7.06 -0.87 -15.13
N GLY A 94 -6.28 -1.85 -15.53
CA GLY A 94 -6.60 -3.27 -15.36
C GLY A 94 -6.67 -3.67 -13.89
N PHE A 95 -5.72 -3.22 -13.09
CA PHE A 95 -5.67 -3.45 -11.65
C PHE A 95 -6.92 -2.89 -10.96
N GLU A 96 -7.28 -1.64 -11.22
CA GLU A 96 -8.47 -0.99 -10.63
C GLU A 96 -9.75 -1.76 -10.95
N ARG A 97 -9.94 -2.14 -12.21
CA ARG A 97 -11.13 -2.93 -12.62
C ARG A 97 -11.17 -4.31 -11.95
N ALA A 98 -10.04 -5.01 -11.90
CA ALA A 98 -9.95 -6.32 -11.28
C ALA A 98 -10.21 -6.25 -9.77
N LEU A 99 -9.61 -5.29 -9.09
CA LEU A 99 -9.81 -5.07 -7.64
C LEU A 99 -11.27 -4.74 -7.33
N ALA A 100 -11.91 -3.86 -8.12
CA ALA A 100 -13.32 -3.51 -7.95
C ALA A 100 -14.24 -4.74 -8.12
N ALA A 101 -13.99 -5.58 -9.12
CA ALA A 101 -14.77 -6.80 -9.35
C ALA A 101 -14.66 -7.79 -8.17
N LEU A 102 -13.45 -7.96 -7.62
CA LEU A 102 -13.22 -8.85 -6.48
C LEU A 102 -13.84 -8.33 -5.19
N LEU A 103 -13.82 -7.01 -4.96
CA LEU A 103 -14.49 -6.41 -3.81
C LEU A 103 -16.02 -6.54 -3.88
N ILE A 104 -16.58 -6.50 -5.09
CA ILE A 104 -18.01 -6.77 -5.32
C ILE A 104 -18.33 -8.24 -5.05
N ASP A 105 -17.52 -9.18 -5.55
CA ASP A 105 -17.68 -10.61 -5.29
C ASP A 105 -17.60 -10.97 -3.79
N ALA A 106 -16.75 -10.25 -3.06
CA ALA A 106 -16.60 -10.40 -1.62
C ALA A 106 -17.60 -9.54 -0.80
N ALA A 107 -18.61 -8.92 -1.44
CA ALA A 107 -19.54 -8.04 -0.75
C ALA A 107 -20.31 -8.78 0.37
N GLY A 108 -20.39 -8.14 1.54
CA GLY A 108 -20.99 -8.72 2.75
C GLY A 108 -20.01 -9.50 3.65
N ASP A 109 -18.82 -9.83 3.17
CA ASP A 109 -17.75 -10.43 3.96
C ASP A 109 -16.59 -9.42 4.14
N VAL A 110 -16.59 -8.73 5.27
CA VAL A 110 -15.62 -7.68 5.59
C VAL A 110 -14.19 -8.21 5.60
N GLU A 111 -13.96 -9.37 6.22
CA GLU A 111 -12.62 -9.93 6.33
C GLU A 111 -12.09 -10.34 4.96
N ARG A 112 -12.91 -10.95 4.13
CA ARG A 112 -12.57 -11.29 2.75
C ARG A 112 -12.23 -10.06 1.93
N GLN A 113 -13.00 -8.98 2.02
CA GLN A 113 -12.70 -7.72 1.32
C GLN A 113 -11.38 -7.10 1.80
N MET A 114 -11.13 -7.10 3.11
CA MET A 114 -9.86 -6.63 3.66
C MET A 114 -8.68 -7.48 3.18
N ASN A 115 -8.83 -8.79 3.06
CA ASN A 115 -7.80 -9.69 2.55
C ASN A 115 -7.56 -9.47 1.05
N VAL A 116 -8.61 -9.31 0.25
CA VAL A 116 -8.51 -8.98 -1.19
C VAL A 116 -7.65 -7.73 -1.41
N LEU A 117 -7.91 -6.65 -0.65
CA LEU A 117 -7.10 -5.42 -0.74
C LEU A 117 -5.62 -5.69 -0.47
N ARG A 118 -5.30 -6.45 0.57
CA ARG A 118 -3.93 -6.76 1.00
C ARG A 118 -3.19 -7.63 -0.01
N GLU A 119 -3.82 -8.70 -0.44
CA GLU A 119 -3.23 -9.67 -1.37
C GLU A 119 -2.92 -9.03 -2.72
N HIS A 120 -3.85 -8.21 -3.25
CA HIS A 120 -3.64 -7.51 -4.52
C HIS A 120 -2.62 -6.39 -4.40
N HIS A 121 -2.60 -5.65 -3.29
CA HIS A 121 -1.55 -4.68 -2.98
C HIS A 121 -0.18 -5.36 -2.92
N GLN A 122 -0.05 -6.45 -2.17
CA GLN A 122 1.20 -7.18 -2.00
C GLN A 122 1.73 -7.76 -3.32
N ALA A 123 0.84 -8.29 -4.18
CA ALA A 123 1.23 -8.76 -5.50
C ALA A 123 1.83 -7.64 -6.38
N GLN A 124 1.24 -6.44 -6.35
CA GLN A 124 1.80 -5.30 -7.09
C GLN A 124 3.13 -4.83 -6.50
N VAL A 125 3.24 -4.73 -5.17
CA VAL A 125 4.50 -4.39 -4.49
C VAL A 125 5.60 -5.40 -4.84
N PHE A 126 5.26 -6.69 -4.89
CA PHE A 126 6.21 -7.75 -5.25
C PHE A 126 6.71 -7.61 -6.69
N ARG A 127 5.82 -7.33 -7.65
CA ARG A 127 6.20 -7.08 -9.06
C ARG A 127 7.07 -5.83 -9.19
N LEU A 128 6.73 -4.74 -8.48
CA LEU A 128 7.56 -3.53 -8.47
C LEU A 128 8.94 -3.80 -7.86
N LEU A 129 9.02 -4.59 -6.78
CA LEU A 129 10.29 -5.01 -6.20
C LEU A 129 11.13 -5.82 -7.17
N ALA A 130 10.53 -6.76 -7.90
CA ALA A 130 11.24 -7.54 -8.92
C ALA A 130 11.80 -6.66 -10.04
N GLN A 131 11.02 -5.69 -10.52
CA GLN A 131 11.41 -4.74 -11.56
C GLN A 131 12.51 -3.78 -11.08
N ASP A 132 12.42 -3.30 -9.84
CA ASP A 132 13.42 -2.45 -9.20
C ASP A 132 14.77 -3.18 -9.10
N LEU A 133 14.78 -4.39 -8.57
CA LEU A 133 15.98 -5.22 -8.44
C LEU A 133 16.54 -5.69 -9.79
N ALA A 134 15.73 -5.70 -10.84
CA ALA A 134 16.18 -5.93 -12.21
C ALA A 134 16.74 -4.66 -12.89
N GLY A 135 16.68 -3.50 -12.21
CA GLY A 135 17.14 -2.23 -12.77
C GLY A 135 16.21 -1.65 -13.86
N LEU A 136 14.96 -2.11 -13.92
CA LEU A 136 13.97 -1.64 -14.91
C LEU A 136 13.27 -0.34 -14.48
N LEU A 137 13.35 0.03 -13.20
CA LEU A 137 12.75 1.23 -12.65
C LEU A 137 13.83 2.17 -12.09
N THR A 138 13.66 3.47 -12.32
CA THR A 138 14.39 4.49 -11.54
C THR A 138 13.68 4.68 -10.19
N VAL A 139 14.37 5.26 -9.20
CA VAL A 139 13.80 5.53 -7.87
C VAL A 139 12.55 6.40 -7.97
N GLU A 140 12.54 7.39 -8.85
CA GLU A 140 11.40 8.29 -9.07
C GLU A 140 10.20 7.52 -9.65
N ARG A 141 10.43 6.66 -10.66
CA ARG A 141 9.36 5.84 -11.24
C ARG A 141 8.79 4.83 -10.26
N LEU A 142 9.67 4.23 -9.46
CA LEU A 142 9.23 3.32 -8.41
C LEU A 142 8.34 4.05 -7.40
N ALA A 143 8.76 5.23 -6.92
CA ALA A 143 8.00 6.04 -5.98
C ALA A 143 6.66 6.51 -6.57
N ASP A 144 6.62 6.87 -7.85
CA ASP A 144 5.38 7.19 -8.57
C ASP A 144 4.43 5.98 -8.62
N HIS A 145 4.94 4.79 -8.95
CA HIS A 145 4.13 3.57 -9.00
C HIS A 145 3.61 3.16 -7.62
N LEU A 146 4.43 3.23 -6.58
CA LEU A 146 4.00 2.95 -5.21
C LEU A 146 2.93 3.94 -4.74
N SER A 147 3.08 5.23 -5.09
CA SER A 147 2.10 6.26 -4.77
C SER A 147 0.79 6.05 -5.52
N GLN A 148 0.84 5.68 -6.79
CA GLN A 148 -0.35 5.39 -7.58
C GLN A 148 -1.08 4.14 -7.08
N LEU A 149 -0.35 3.09 -6.69
CA LEU A 149 -0.90 1.90 -6.05
C LEU A 149 -1.64 2.27 -4.76
N ALA A 150 -1.03 3.14 -3.92
CA ALA A 150 -1.66 3.62 -2.70
C ALA A 150 -2.96 4.38 -2.99
N ASP A 151 -2.97 5.30 -3.96
CA ASP A 151 -4.15 6.05 -4.37
C ASP A 151 -5.31 5.13 -4.78
N LEU A 152 -5.04 4.12 -5.62
CA LEU A 152 -6.04 3.16 -6.10
C LEU A 152 -6.59 2.29 -4.97
N VAL A 153 -5.73 1.78 -4.11
CA VAL A 153 -6.13 0.94 -2.97
C VAL A 153 -6.91 1.73 -1.93
N LEU A 154 -6.53 2.99 -1.66
CA LEU A 154 -7.27 3.90 -0.79
C LEU A 154 -8.67 4.20 -1.35
N GLY A 155 -8.77 4.46 -2.66
CA GLY A 155 -10.05 4.67 -3.32
C GLY A 155 -10.97 3.45 -3.25
N ALA A 156 -10.42 2.26 -3.51
CA ALA A 156 -11.14 1.00 -3.42
C ALA A 156 -11.61 0.69 -1.99
N ALA A 157 -10.74 0.90 -1.00
CA ALA A 157 -11.08 0.73 0.42
C ALA A 157 -12.18 1.71 0.86
N LEU A 158 -12.07 2.98 0.46
CA LEU A 158 -13.10 3.99 0.74
C LEU A 158 -14.47 3.56 0.18
N GLY A 159 -14.51 3.13 -1.08
CA GLY A 159 -15.75 2.68 -1.72
C GLY A 159 -16.37 1.48 -1.00
N ALA A 160 -15.57 0.47 -0.66
CA ALA A 160 -16.03 -0.72 0.06
C ALA A 160 -16.52 -0.39 1.47
N VAL A 161 -15.83 0.47 2.22
CA VAL A 161 -16.24 0.89 3.56
C VAL A 161 -17.51 1.72 3.49
N TRP A 162 -17.64 2.63 2.53
CA TRP A 162 -18.85 3.43 2.36
C TRP A 162 -20.07 2.57 2.05
N ALA A 163 -19.91 1.59 1.16
CA ALA A 163 -21.01 0.67 0.80
C ALA A 163 -21.59 -0.08 1.99
N GLN A 164 -20.78 -0.34 3.03
CA GLN A 164 -21.18 -1.05 4.25
C GLN A 164 -21.63 -0.13 5.39
N LEU A 165 -21.63 1.18 5.19
CA LEU A 165 -21.99 2.11 6.25
C LEU A 165 -23.52 2.27 6.29
N ASP A 166 -24.19 1.75 7.33
CA ASP A 166 -25.64 1.77 7.49
C ASP A 166 -26.21 3.20 7.50
N ALA A 167 -25.45 4.16 8.03
CA ALA A 167 -25.84 5.56 8.15
C ALA A 167 -25.61 6.39 6.88
N ARG A 168 -25.19 5.76 5.77
CA ARG A 168 -24.98 6.48 4.52
C ARG A 168 -26.28 7.14 4.03
N HIS A 169 -26.17 8.40 3.66
CA HIS A 169 -27.30 9.22 3.21
C HIS A 169 -27.22 9.62 1.73
N ARG A 170 -26.18 9.10 1.03
CA ARG A 170 -25.89 9.35 -0.37
C ARG A 170 -25.40 8.07 -1.03
N GLU A 171 -25.50 7.99 -2.33
CA GLU A 171 -24.91 6.91 -3.10
C GLU A 171 -23.38 6.96 -3.06
N GLN A 172 -22.80 8.14 -3.28
CA GLN A 172 -21.35 8.39 -3.19
C GLN A 172 -21.05 9.40 -2.07
N PRO A 173 -20.00 9.19 -1.27
CA PRO A 173 -19.64 10.12 -0.21
C PRO A 173 -19.02 11.40 -0.79
N ARG A 174 -19.40 12.56 -0.30
CA ARG A 174 -18.67 13.81 -0.53
C ARG A 174 -17.48 13.91 0.41
N PHE A 175 -16.52 13.05 0.20
CA PHE A 175 -15.41 12.84 1.10
C PHE A 175 -14.15 12.57 0.29
N ALA A 176 -13.02 13.14 0.71
CA ALA A 176 -11.73 12.98 0.06
C ALA A 176 -10.63 12.67 1.07
N LEU A 177 -9.68 11.87 0.63
CA LEU A 177 -8.41 11.63 1.29
C LEU A 177 -7.39 12.59 0.68
N ILE A 178 -6.70 13.31 1.55
CA ILE A 178 -5.60 14.19 1.19
C ILE A 178 -4.32 13.56 1.72
N ALA A 179 -3.41 13.28 0.82
CA ALA A 179 -2.10 12.74 1.11
C ALA A 179 -1.12 13.85 1.44
N TYR A 180 -0.35 13.66 2.49
CA TYR A 180 0.76 14.50 2.92
C TYR A 180 2.08 13.72 2.84
N GLY A 181 3.15 14.29 3.32
CA GLY A 181 4.43 13.64 3.48
C GLY A 181 4.95 12.99 2.21
N LYS A 182 5.38 11.73 2.31
CA LYS A 182 5.94 10.97 1.18
C LYS A 182 4.89 10.64 0.12
N LEU A 183 3.68 10.26 0.55
CA LEU A 183 2.59 9.98 -0.39
C LEU A 183 2.16 11.24 -1.13
N GLY A 184 2.05 12.37 -0.43
CA GLY A 184 1.70 13.66 -1.02
C GLY A 184 2.75 14.13 -2.03
N GLY A 185 4.02 13.99 -1.72
CA GLY A 185 5.15 14.33 -2.59
C GLY A 185 5.45 13.30 -3.69
N LYS A 186 4.73 12.18 -3.76
CA LYS A 186 5.03 11.03 -4.64
C LYS A 186 6.44 10.48 -4.43
N GLU A 187 6.86 10.37 -3.18
CA GLU A 187 8.16 9.87 -2.74
C GLU A 187 8.00 8.60 -1.88
N LEU A 188 6.92 7.83 -2.12
CA LEU A 188 6.59 6.66 -1.32
C LEU A 188 7.63 5.56 -1.52
N GLY A 189 8.10 4.97 -0.42
CA GLY A 189 8.95 3.78 -0.42
C GLY A 189 8.18 2.56 0.08
N TYR A 190 8.77 1.38 -0.04
CA TYR A 190 8.15 0.09 0.32
C TYR A 190 7.63 0.00 1.76
N ALA A 191 8.34 0.61 2.72
CA ALA A 191 8.02 0.58 4.14
C ALA A 191 7.47 1.92 4.65
N SER A 192 7.00 2.79 3.76
CA SER A 192 6.45 4.08 4.15
C SER A 192 5.06 3.93 4.76
N ASP A 193 4.82 4.67 5.82
CA ASP A 193 3.50 4.99 6.32
C ASP A 193 2.79 6.01 5.42
N LEU A 194 1.50 6.16 5.59
CA LEU A 194 0.67 7.12 4.87
C LEU A 194 0.28 8.27 5.80
N ASP A 195 0.78 9.46 5.52
CA ASP A 195 0.33 10.70 6.14
C ASP A 195 -0.98 11.13 5.46
N LEU A 196 -2.10 11.07 6.17
CA LEU A 196 -3.43 11.33 5.61
C LEU A 196 -4.23 12.31 6.46
N ILE A 197 -5.03 13.14 5.78
CA ILE A 197 -6.16 13.85 6.39
C ILE A 197 -7.43 13.57 5.61
N PHE A 198 -8.57 13.77 6.27
CA PHE A 198 -9.89 13.49 5.71
C PHE A 198 -10.71 14.76 5.65
N LEU A 199 -11.18 15.09 4.44
CA LEU A 199 -12.03 16.26 4.19
C LEU A 199 -13.39 15.83 3.64
N TYR A 200 -14.42 16.59 3.96
CA TYR A 200 -15.76 16.43 3.38
C TYR A 200 -16.38 17.77 3.00
N ASP A 201 -17.33 17.74 2.06
CA ASP A 201 -18.13 18.89 1.63
C ASP A 201 -19.61 18.49 1.57
N ASP A 202 -20.27 18.54 2.71
CA ASP A 202 -21.66 18.13 2.86
C ASP A 202 -22.38 18.97 3.91
N ALA A 203 -23.45 19.64 3.53
CA ALA A 203 -24.25 20.50 4.40
C ALA A 203 -25.28 19.73 5.27
N GLY A 204 -25.32 18.39 5.18
CA GLY A 204 -26.22 17.58 6.00
C GLY A 204 -25.93 17.73 7.49
N GLU A 205 -26.94 17.91 8.33
CA GLU A 205 -26.80 18.10 9.78
C GLU A 205 -25.98 16.98 10.44
N ARG A 206 -26.14 15.73 9.97
CA ARG A 206 -25.42 14.56 10.47
C ARG A 206 -24.14 14.24 9.68
N ALA A 207 -23.74 15.06 8.71
CA ALA A 207 -22.56 14.81 7.91
C ALA A 207 -21.29 14.67 8.74
N PRO A 208 -20.98 15.51 9.73
CA PRO A 208 -19.79 15.35 10.56
C PRO A 208 -19.71 13.99 11.27
N GLU A 209 -20.83 13.50 11.82
CA GLU A 209 -20.92 12.21 12.50
C GLU A 209 -20.69 11.04 11.52
N ILE A 210 -21.36 11.09 10.35
CA ILE A 210 -21.31 10.04 9.35
C ILE A 210 -19.89 9.93 8.77
N TYR A 211 -19.26 11.05 8.42
CA TYR A 211 -17.91 11.06 7.88
C TYR A 211 -16.83 10.75 8.91
N ALA A 212 -17.05 11.10 10.19
CA ALA A 212 -16.16 10.65 11.25
C ALA A 212 -16.19 9.11 11.41
N ARG A 213 -17.34 8.48 11.34
CA ARG A 213 -17.48 7.01 11.34
C ARG A 213 -16.85 6.38 10.11
N LEU A 214 -17.02 7.00 8.94
CA LEU A 214 -16.37 6.56 7.70
C LEU A 214 -14.85 6.57 7.85
N ALA A 215 -14.27 7.68 8.30
CA ALA A 215 -12.84 7.84 8.49
C ALA A 215 -12.27 6.85 9.53
N GLN A 216 -12.96 6.64 10.66
CA GLN A 216 -12.57 5.66 11.67
C GLN A 216 -12.55 4.23 11.09
N ARG A 217 -13.61 3.85 10.37
CA ARG A 217 -13.71 2.52 9.77
C ARG A 217 -12.70 2.32 8.66
N LEU A 218 -12.47 3.35 7.83
CA LEU A 218 -11.44 3.32 6.79
C LEU A 218 -10.05 3.14 7.41
N ASN A 219 -9.70 3.94 8.42
CA ASN A 219 -8.43 3.81 9.11
C ASN A 219 -8.26 2.42 9.73
N HIS A 220 -9.31 1.88 10.34
CA HIS A 220 -9.32 0.52 10.86
C HIS A 220 -9.03 -0.52 9.75
N TRP A 221 -9.61 -0.36 8.57
CA TRP A 221 -9.35 -1.26 7.44
C TRP A 221 -7.89 -1.20 6.96
N LEU A 222 -7.27 -0.03 7.00
CA LEU A 222 -5.87 0.14 6.60
C LEU A 222 -4.92 -0.50 7.61
N THR A 223 -5.13 -0.27 8.91
CA THR A 223 -4.16 -0.57 9.97
C THR A 223 -4.38 -1.91 10.68
N THR A 224 -5.58 -2.48 10.61
CA THR A 224 -5.86 -3.77 11.28
C THR A 224 -5.13 -4.91 10.60
N ARG A 225 -4.49 -5.75 11.41
CA ARG A 225 -3.87 -6.99 10.94
C ARG A 225 -4.92 -8.07 10.71
N THR A 226 -4.94 -8.63 9.50
CA THR A 226 -5.72 -9.82 9.13
C THR A 226 -4.78 -11.01 8.89
N SER A 227 -5.34 -12.14 8.42
CA SER A 227 -4.53 -13.29 7.96
C SER A 227 -3.56 -12.92 6.82
N SER A 228 -3.92 -11.93 5.98
CA SER A 228 -3.08 -11.42 4.89
C SER A 228 -2.20 -10.23 5.32
N GLY A 229 -2.09 -9.91 6.61
CA GLY A 229 -1.22 -8.86 7.14
C GLY A 229 -1.91 -7.52 7.36
N ILE A 230 -1.12 -6.44 7.35
CA ILE A 230 -1.57 -5.04 7.42
C ILE A 230 -1.54 -4.45 6.01
N LEU A 231 -2.47 -3.57 5.67
CA LEU A 231 -2.47 -2.92 4.37
C LEU A 231 -1.50 -1.73 4.34
N TYR A 232 -1.68 -0.78 5.25
CA TYR A 232 -0.79 0.35 5.48
C TYR A 232 -0.80 0.77 6.94
N GLU A 233 0.34 1.20 7.46
CA GLU A 233 0.40 2.04 8.63
C GLU A 233 -0.01 3.47 8.22
N THR A 234 -0.68 4.21 9.13
CA THR A 234 -1.17 5.56 8.84
C THR A 234 -0.74 6.55 9.90
N ASP A 235 -0.39 7.76 9.49
CA ASP A 235 -0.22 8.91 10.38
C ASP A 235 -1.31 9.96 10.07
N LEU A 236 -2.12 10.26 11.07
CA LEU A 236 -3.24 11.20 10.97
C LEU A 236 -2.98 12.51 11.73
N ARG A 237 -1.75 12.73 12.22
CA ARG A 237 -1.40 13.87 13.08
C ARG A 237 -1.32 15.20 12.36
N LEU A 238 -1.24 15.20 11.02
CA LEU A 238 -1.21 16.43 10.21
C LEU A 238 -2.58 17.07 10.00
N ARG A 239 -3.64 16.51 10.59
CA ARG A 239 -4.97 17.13 10.62
C ARG A 239 -5.00 18.39 11.47
N PRO A 240 -5.94 19.33 11.23
CA PRO A 240 -6.10 20.54 12.04
C PRO A 240 -6.09 20.27 13.55
N SER A 241 -5.28 21.00 14.30
CA SER A 241 -5.07 20.80 15.75
C SER A 241 -4.44 19.45 16.14
N GLY A 242 -3.86 18.71 15.21
CA GLY A 242 -3.17 17.45 15.47
C GLY A 242 -4.04 16.41 16.14
N GLU A 243 -3.51 15.69 17.14
CA GLU A 243 -4.24 14.63 17.85
C GLU A 243 -5.46 15.14 18.64
N ALA A 244 -5.45 16.41 19.08
CA ALA A 244 -6.57 17.03 19.79
C ALA A 244 -7.72 17.42 18.85
N GLY A 245 -7.48 17.51 17.54
CA GLY A 245 -8.45 17.89 16.55
C GLY A 245 -9.39 16.76 16.13
N LEU A 246 -10.48 17.14 15.45
CA LEU A 246 -11.41 16.17 14.87
C LEU A 246 -10.72 15.34 13.79
N LEU A 247 -11.13 14.08 13.67
CA LEU A 247 -10.58 13.16 12.67
C LEU A 247 -10.90 13.57 11.23
N VAL A 248 -12.04 14.24 11.04
CA VAL A 248 -12.51 14.76 9.75
C VAL A 248 -12.80 16.26 9.87
N SER A 249 -12.57 17.01 8.80
CA SER A 249 -12.90 18.44 8.72
C SER A 249 -13.74 18.71 7.48
N SER A 250 -14.69 19.65 7.57
CA SER A 250 -15.26 20.18 6.34
C SER A 250 -14.21 20.98 5.57
N VAL A 251 -14.36 21.08 4.25
CA VAL A 251 -13.48 21.92 3.41
C VAL A 251 -13.46 23.36 3.94
N GLU A 252 -14.62 23.90 4.31
CA GLU A 252 -14.76 25.25 4.86
C GLU A 252 -13.96 25.43 6.16
N ALA A 253 -14.14 24.53 7.13
CA ALA A 253 -13.44 24.59 8.42
C ALA A 253 -11.92 24.39 8.23
N PHE A 254 -11.51 23.53 7.32
CA PHE A 254 -10.10 23.33 6.97
C PHE A 254 -9.50 24.61 6.35
N CYS A 255 -10.25 25.27 5.45
CA CYS A 255 -9.86 26.54 4.84
C CYS A 255 -9.66 27.63 5.91
N GLU A 256 -10.65 27.83 6.79
CA GLU A 256 -10.57 28.81 7.87
C GLU A 256 -9.40 28.54 8.82
N TYR A 257 -9.17 27.26 9.16
CA TYR A 257 -8.03 26.87 10.00
C TYR A 257 -6.69 27.23 9.33
N GLN A 258 -6.51 26.89 8.07
CA GLN A 258 -5.28 27.17 7.34
C GLN A 258 -5.01 28.67 7.19
N GLU A 259 -6.05 29.49 7.00
CA GLU A 259 -5.90 30.94 6.83
C GLU A 259 -5.64 31.69 8.15
N ARG A 260 -6.13 31.17 9.29
CA ARG A 260 -6.14 31.95 10.55
C ARG A 260 -5.36 31.33 11.70
N SER A 261 -5.25 30.01 11.74
CA SER A 261 -4.82 29.29 12.93
C SER A 261 -3.62 28.36 12.71
N ALA A 262 -3.36 27.98 11.46
CA ALA A 262 -2.28 27.04 11.14
C ALA A 262 -0.91 27.65 11.41
N TRP A 263 0.01 26.82 11.89
CA TRP A 263 1.40 27.20 12.11
C TRP A 263 2.17 27.16 10.79
N VAL A 264 3.27 27.92 10.73
CA VAL A 264 4.14 27.96 9.54
C VAL A 264 4.61 26.58 9.09
N TRP A 265 4.88 25.67 10.01
CA TRP A 265 5.27 24.30 9.67
C TRP A 265 4.14 23.48 9.04
N GLU A 266 2.87 23.77 9.36
CA GLU A 266 1.71 23.14 8.72
C GLU A 266 1.55 23.62 7.27
N HIS A 267 1.80 24.90 7.00
CA HIS A 267 1.88 25.44 5.63
C HIS A 267 3.05 24.80 4.86
N GLN A 268 4.18 24.56 5.51
CA GLN A 268 5.29 23.84 4.89
C GLN A 268 4.91 22.40 4.55
N ALA A 269 4.20 21.71 5.45
CA ALA A 269 3.68 20.36 5.17
C ALA A 269 2.66 20.38 4.01
N LEU A 270 1.82 21.42 3.92
CA LEU A 270 0.82 21.60 2.87
C LEU A 270 1.44 21.69 1.46
N THR A 271 2.68 22.19 1.33
CA THR A 271 3.38 22.26 0.02
C THR A 271 3.53 20.89 -0.64
N ARG A 272 3.60 19.82 0.16
CA ARG A 272 3.72 18.44 -0.30
C ARG A 272 2.39 17.68 -0.26
N ALA A 273 1.28 18.36 0.04
CA ALA A 273 -0.01 17.71 0.11
C ALA A 273 -0.68 17.67 -1.27
N ARG A 274 -1.50 16.65 -1.51
CA ARG A 274 -2.32 16.49 -2.70
C ARG A 274 -3.59 15.69 -2.44
N TYR A 275 -4.60 15.86 -3.27
CA TYR A 275 -5.69 14.93 -3.36
C TYR A 275 -5.19 13.55 -3.82
N CYS A 276 -5.64 12.48 -3.18
CA CYS A 276 -5.25 11.12 -3.56
C CYS A 276 -6.42 10.18 -3.85
N ALA A 277 -7.57 10.31 -3.15
CA ALA A 277 -8.72 9.45 -3.39
C ALA A 277 -10.04 10.08 -2.90
N GLY A 278 -11.17 9.59 -3.40
CA GLY A 278 -12.51 10.00 -2.99
C GLY A 278 -13.20 10.95 -3.96
N ASP A 279 -14.05 11.88 -3.47
CA ASP A 279 -14.78 12.82 -4.32
C ASP A 279 -13.83 13.86 -4.93
N ALA A 280 -13.78 13.89 -6.26
CA ALA A 280 -12.93 14.80 -7.02
C ALA A 280 -13.28 16.28 -6.81
N ARG A 281 -14.53 16.62 -6.43
CA ARG A 281 -14.93 18.02 -6.17
C ARG A 281 -14.34 18.48 -4.83
N VAL A 282 -14.38 17.63 -3.81
CA VAL A 282 -13.73 17.89 -2.52
C VAL A 282 -12.22 18.03 -2.73
N GLY A 283 -11.65 17.13 -3.55
CA GLY A 283 -10.23 17.20 -3.95
C GLY A 283 -9.89 18.53 -4.65
N ALA A 284 -10.71 18.94 -5.64
CA ALA A 284 -10.49 20.20 -6.36
C ALA A 284 -10.59 21.43 -5.44
N ALA A 285 -11.53 21.43 -4.48
CA ALA A 285 -11.63 22.48 -3.49
C ALA A 285 -10.37 22.58 -2.60
N PHE A 286 -9.83 21.44 -2.18
CA PHE A 286 -8.56 21.36 -1.47
C PHE A 286 -7.39 21.91 -2.30
N GLU A 287 -7.25 21.50 -3.56
CA GLU A 287 -6.16 21.96 -4.44
C GLU A 287 -6.24 23.47 -4.70
N ALA A 288 -7.45 24.01 -4.87
CA ALA A 288 -7.66 25.46 -5.00
C ALA A 288 -7.24 26.21 -3.73
N LEU A 289 -7.56 25.68 -2.55
CA LEU A 289 -7.10 26.25 -1.27
C LEU A 289 -5.58 26.22 -1.16
N ARG A 290 -4.96 25.06 -1.42
CA ARG A 290 -3.51 24.87 -1.34
C ARG A 290 -2.73 25.86 -2.23
N THR A 291 -3.30 26.16 -3.41
CA THR A 291 -2.68 27.12 -4.35
C THR A 291 -2.77 28.57 -3.87
N ARG A 292 -3.75 28.87 -3.01
CA ARG A 292 -3.98 30.23 -2.49
C ARG A 292 -3.12 30.55 -1.25
N ILE A 293 -2.82 29.53 -0.45
CA ILE A 293 -1.95 29.64 0.73
C ILE A 293 -0.49 29.55 0.35
#